data_c200051c08336b449c8f63c5e2eb26ce
#
_entry.id   c200051c08336b449c8f63c5e2eb26ce
#
_cell.length_a   1.000
_cell.length_b   1.000
_cell.length_c   1.000
_cell.angle_alpha   90.00
_cell.angle_beta   90.00
_cell.angle_gamma   90.00
#
_symmetry.space_group_name_H-M   'P 1'
#
loop_
_entity.id
_entity.type
_entity.pdbx_description
1 polymer ?
#
loop_
_entity_poly.entity_id
_entity_poly.type
_entity_poly.pdbx_seq_one_letter_code
_entity_poly.pdbx_strand_id
1 'polypeptide(L)'
;GHPIAHDRWPALRDRLAACRSIALYDIDGFAEGFAEIHNIADLPIGGVYVQDIARIGTRVLGHKAQPVTDLASSDADIVLVATFDSDRAASHIAHLLPEGAEMANLDEIRLPDEMLTNRRRYLDPINFATNFAFFRDADGHHTRLVTANYWAGYGAEGVALWCRLFG
;
A
#
# COMPACT_ATOMS: atom_id res chain seq x y z
N GLY A 1 0.27 1.43 10.58
CA GLY A 1 -0.28 0.25 9.92
C GLY A 1 -0.54 -0.90 10.88
N HIS A 2 -1.27 -1.91 10.43
CA HIS A 2 -1.52 -3.11 11.24
C HIS A 2 -0.21 -3.92 11.41
N PRO A 3 0.08 -4.53 12.58
CA PRO A 3 1.30 -5.30 12.80
C PRO A 3 1.57 -6.36 11.72
N ILE A 4 0.58 -7.14 11.31
CA ILE A 4 0.73 -8.17 10.27
C ILE A 4 1.20 -7.56 8.93
N ALA A 5 0.64 -6.44 8.51
CA ALA A 5 1.08 -5.74 7.29
C ALA A 5 2.50 -5.20 7.47
N HIS A 6 2.84 -4.72 8.66
CA HIS A 6 4.19 -4.27 9.01
C HIS A 6 5.19 -5.43 8.96
N ASP A 7 4.82 -6.60 9.42
CA ASP A 7 5.70 -7.79 9.44
C ASP A 7 5.94 -8.37 8.03
N ARG A 8 5.04 -8.14 7.08
CA ARG A 8 5.18 -8.59 5.68
C ARG A 8 6.02 -7.65 4.83
N TRP A 9 6.03 -6.36 5.16
CA TRP A 9 6.76 -5.34 4.41
C TRP A 9 8.26 -5.62 4.25
N PRO A 10 9.02 -6.05 5.29
CA PRO A 10 10.44 -6.31 5.15
C PRO A 10 10.77 -7.30 4.02
N ALA A 11 10.00 -8.38 3.86
CA ALA A 11 10.24 -9.37 2.82
C ALA A 11 10.07 -8.79 1.40
N LEU A 12 9.01 -8.03 1.17
CA LEU A 12 8.80 -7.32 -0.10
C LEU A 12 9.90 -6.28 -0.32
N ARG A 13 10.22 -5.48 0.70
CA ARG A 13 11.24 -4.45 0.65
C ARG A 13 12.62 -5.01 0.30
N ASP A 14 13.03 -6.11 0.95
CA ASP A 14 14.34 -6.75 0.71
C ASP A 14 14.44 -7.26 -0.73
N ARG A 15 13.35 -7.83 -1.27
CA ARG A 15 13.29 -8.24 -2.68
C ARG A 15 13.42 -7.03 -3.62
N LEU A 16 12.71 -5.94 -3.33
CA LEU A 16 12.80 -4.70 -4.12
C LEU A 16 14.19 -4.07 -4.03
N ALA A 17 14.81 -4.06 -2.85
CA ALA A 17 16.15 -3.49 -2.63
C ALA A 17 17.26 -4.29 -3.32
N ALA A 18 17.03 -5.58 -3.59
CA ALA A 18 17.99 -6.43 -4.31
C ALA A 18 17.99 -6.22 -5.83
N CYS A 19 16.99 -5.51 -6.38
CA CYS A 19 16.90 -5.21 -7.79
C CYS A 19 17.87 -4.09 -8.18
N ARG A 20 18.29 -4.03 -9.45
CA ARG A 20 19.07 -2.91 -10.00
C ARG A 20 18.18 -1.71 -10.31
N SER A 21 16.96 -1.98 -10.79
CA SER A 21 16.01 -0.96 -11.20
C SER A 21 14.58 -1.44 -10.98
N ILE A 22 13.76 -0.58 -10.40
CA ILE A 22 12.32 -0.79 -10.16
C ILE A 22 11.55 0.16 -11.06
N ALA A 23 10.63 -0.37 -11.88
CA ALA A 23 9.58 0.44 -12.50
C ALA A 23 8.37 0.49 -11.56
N LEU A 24 8.03 1.68 -11.09
CA LEU A 24 6.86 1.88 -10.23
C LEU A 24 5.65 2.22 -11.09
N TYR A 25 4.64 1.35 -11.12
CA TYR A 25 3.37 1.62 -11.79
C TYR A 25 2.36 2.17 -10.78
N ASP A 26 2.10 3.48 -10.87
CA ASP A 26 1.21 4.23 -9.99
C ASP A 26 -0.11 4.55 -10.68
N ILE A 27 -1.05 3.61 -10.65
CA ILE A 27 -2.33 3.71 -11.36
C ILE A 27 -3.28 4.72 -10.71
N ASP A 28 -3.35 4.74 -9.38
CA ASP A 28 -4.35 5.49 -8.61
C ASP A 28 -3.77 6.69 -7.84
N GLY A 29 -2.47 7.00 -8.01
CA GLY A 29 -1.80 8.03 -7.21
C GLY A 29 -1.46 7.59 -5.80
N PHE A 30 -1.34 6.29 -5.57
CA PHE A 30 -1.13 5.71 -4.24
C PHE A 30 0.34 5.74 -3.80
N ALA A 31 1.27 5.91 -4.74
CA ALA A 31 2.71 5.77 -4.48
C ALA A 31 3.22 6.77 -3.42
N GLU A 32 2.78 8.02 -3.44
CA GLU A 32 3.21 9.03 -2.46
C GLU A 32 2.69 8.71 -1.06
N GLY A 33 1.39 8.38 -0.92
CA GLY A 33 0.83 7.97 0.36
C GLY A 33 1.47 6.68 0.90
N PHE A 34 1.86 5.77 0.03
CA PHE A 34 2.60 4.57 0.41
C PHE A 34 3.99 4.93 0.94
N ALA A 35 4.69 5.87 0.30
CA ALA A 35 6.00 6.35 0.71
C ALA A 35 5.99 7.09 2.07
N GLU A 36 4.89 7.73 2.42
CA GLU A 36 4.72 8.35 3.75
C GLU A 36 4.69 7.32 4.89
N ILE A 37 4.18 6.12 4.60
CA ILE A 37 4.04 5.04 5.60
C ILE A 37 5.26 4.14 5.61
N HIS A 38 5.81 3.87 4.44
CA HIS A 38 6.92 2.95 4.22
C HIS A 38 8.12 3.71 3.64
N ASN A 39 9.27 3.58 4.28
CA ASN A 39 10.48 4.18 3.74
C ASN A 39 10.91 3.45 2.47
N ILE A 40 10.70 4.09 1.31
CA ILE A 40 11.09 3.60 -0.01
C ILE A 40 12.10 4.51 -0.70
N ALA A 41 12.63 5.53 0.00
CA ALA A 41 13.54 6.51 -0.57
C ALA A 41 14.89 5.93 -0.98
N ASP A 42 15.29 4.82 -0.38
CA ASP A 42 16.53 4.08 -0.67
C ASP A 42 16.35 2.93 -1.67
N LEU A 43 15.13 2.70 -2.14
CA LEU A 43 14.88 1.71 -3.19
C LEU A 43 15.34 2.22 -4.57
N PRO A 44 15.87 1.36 -5.43
CA PRO A 44 16.40 1.74 -6.74
C PRO A 44 15.28 1.99 -7.75
N ILE A 45 14.43 2.99 -7.49
CA ILE A 45 13.34 3.36 -8.40
C ILE A 45 13.96 4.02 -9.63
N GLY A 46 13.90 3.33 -10.78
CA GLY A 46 14.41 3.82 -12.07
C GLY A 46 13.40 4.70 -12.83
N GLY A 47 12.11 4.50 -12.59
CA GLY A 47 11.07 5.27 -13.26
C GLY A 47 9.69 5.08 -12.63
N VAL A 48 8.82 6.06 -12.84
CA VAL A 48 7.41 6.02 -12.43
C VAL A 48 6.53 6.09 -13.67
N TYR A 49 5.58 5.18 -13.74
CA TYR A 49 4.68 4.99 -14.88
C TYR A 49 3.23 5.18 -14.45
N VAL A 50 2.47 5.93 -15.24
CA VAL A 50 1.08 6.28 -14.93
C VAL A 50 0.17 6.00 -16.13
N GLN A 51 -1.08 5.65 -15.86
CA GLN A 51 -2.11 5.46 -16.87
C GLN A 51 -2.90 6.75 -17.12
N ASP A 52 -3.06 7.59 -16.12
CA ASP A 52 -3.77 8.85 -16.24
C ASP A 52 -2.95 9.86 -17.04
N ILE A 53 -3.49 10.28 -18.18
CA ILE A 53 -2.88 11.25 -19.08
C ILE A 53 -2.58 12.59 -18.37
N ALA A 54 -3.45 13.00 -17.46
CA ALA A 54 -3.27 14.24 -16.70
C ALA A 54 -2.06 14.20 -15.75
N ARG A 55 -1.61 13.01 -15.41
CA ARG A 55 -0.45 12.81 -14.52
C ARG A 55 0.87 12.65 -15.26
N ILE A 56 0.84 12.45 -16.57
CA ILE A 56 2.07 12.34 -17.37
C ILE A 56 2.86 13.64 -17.27
N GLY A 57 4.14 13.51 -16.95
CA GLY A 57 5.04 14.64 -16.77
C GLY A 57 5.02 15.30 -15.40
N THR A 58 4.08 14.95 -14.53
CA THR A 58 4.10 15.40 -13.11
C THR A 58 5.24 14.71 -12.35
N ARG A 59 5.58 15.23 -11.16
CA ARG A 59 6.57 14.60 -10.30
C ARG A 59 5.87 13.68 -9.29
N VAL A 60 6.34 12.44 -9.24
CA VAL A 60 5.92 11.44 -8.25
C VAL A 60 7.19 10.84 -7.64
N LEU A 61 7.35 10.90 -6.34
CA LEU A 61 8.57 10.45 -5.63
C LEU A 61 9.87 11.02 -6.23
N GLY A 62 9.84 12.25 -6.73
CA GLY A 62 10.97 12.91 -7.36
C GLY A 62 11.22 12.55 -8.83
N HIS A 63 10.57 11.50 -9.36
CA HIS A 63 10.65 11.09 -10.76
C HIS A 63 9.60 11.79 -11.62
N LYS A 64 9.95 12.07 -12.87
CA LYS A 64 8.97 12.53 -13.86
C LYS A 64 8.12 11.33 -14.30
N ALA A 65 6.82 11.39 -14.05
CA ALA A 65 5.90 10.32 -14.45
C ALA A 65 5.84 10.17 -15.97
N GLN A 66 5.97 8.94 -16.43
CA GLN A 66 5.95 8.53 -17.83
C GLN A 66 4.64 7.81 -18.15
N PRO A 67 4.18 7.80 -19.41
CA PRO A 67 3.03 6.99 -19.78
C PRO A 67 3.33 5.50 -19.59
N VAL A 68 2.34 4.73 -19.16
CA VAL A 68 2.50 3.28 -18.93
C VAL A 68 2.92 2.52 -20.19
N THR A 69 2.63 3.05 -21.38
CA THR A 69 3.08 2.48 -22.67
C THR A 69 4.59 2.41 -22.82
N ASP A 70 5.33 3.27 -22.11
CA ASP A 70 6.79 3.31 -22.17
C ASP A 70 7.42 2.26 -21.23
N LEU A 71 6.61 1.57 -20.41
CA LEU A 71 7.07 0.57 -19.45
C LEU A 71 7.88 -0.54 -20.13
N ALA A 72 7.44 -1.01 -21.30
CA ALA A 72 8.12 -2.08 -22.04
C ALA A 72 9.55 -1.71 -22.47
N SER A 73 9.87 -0.42 -22.53
CA SER A 73 11.20 0.08 -22.88
C SER A 73 12.09 0.38 -21.69
N SER A 74 11.60 0.13 -20.48
CA SER A 74 12.41 0.32 -19.27
C SER A 74 13.41 -0.81 -19.06
N ASP A 75 14.46 -0.54 -18.31
CA ASP A 75 15.50 -1.51 -17.91
C ASP A 75 15.20 -2.11 -16.51
N ALA A 76 13.95 -2.09 -16.10
CA ALA A 76 13.56 -2.55 -14.79
C ALA A 76 13.66 -4.08 -14.64
N ASP A 77 14.21 -4.52 -13.52
CA ASP A 77 14.22 -5.93 -13.12
C ASP A 77 12.87 -6.36 -12.55
N ILE A 78 12.14 -5.41 -11.97
CA ILE A 78 10.83 -5.63 -11.35
C ILE A 78 9.90 -4.45 -11.60
N VAL A 79 8.64 -4.76 -11.83
CA VAL A 79 7.55 -3.78 -11.93
C VAL A 79 6.73 -3.86 -10.65
N LEU A 80 6.79 -2.81 -9.82
CA LEU A 80 5.96 -2.70 -8.63
C LEU A 80 4.64 -2.01 -8.98
N VAL A 81 3.55 -2.77 -8.94
CA VAL A 81 2.19 -2.25 -9.08
C VAL A 81 1.75 -1.64 -7.75
N ALA A 82 1.78 -0.30 -7.67
CA ALA A 82 1.55 0.45 -6.44
C ALA A 82 0.06 0.64 -6.13
N THR A 83 -0.68 -0.47 -6.06
CA THR A 83 -2.07 -0.48 -5.61
C THR A 83 -2.41 -1.81 -4.93
N PHE A 84 -3.49 -1.81 -4.15
CA PHE A 84 -4.12 -3.02 -3.64
C PHE A 84 -5.23 -3.48 -4.59
N ASP A 85 -5.70 -4.73 -4.41
CA ASP A 85 -6.63 -5.40 -5.33
C ASP A 85 -6.10 -5.34 -6.78
N SER A 86 -4.80 -5.65 -6.92
CA SER A 86 -3.98 -5.32 -8.08
C SER A 86 -4.21 -6.20 -9.30
N ASP A 87 -4.92 -7.31 -9.19
CA ASP A 87 -5.09 -8.31 -10.27
C ASP A 87 -5.48 -7.68 -11.61
N ARG A 88 -6.44 -6.76 -11.58
CA ARG A 88 -6.88 -6.08 -12.79
C ARG A 88 -5.80 -5.17 -13.38
N ALA A 89 -5.12 -4.40 -12.52
CA ALA A 89 -4.04 -3.52 -12.94
C ALA A 89 -2.87 -4.32 -13.51
N ALA A 90 -2.48 -5.40 -12.83
CA ALA A 90 -1.44 -6.32 -13.25
C ALA A 90 -1.75 -6.96 -14.61
N SER A 91 -2.98 -7.44 -14.80
CA SER A 91 -3.42 -8.03 -16.07
C SER A 91 -3.37 -7.02 -17.23
N HIS A 92 -3.72 -5.76 -16.98
CA HIS A 92 -3.70 -4.72 -18.01
C HIS A 92 -2.30 -4.42 -18.52
N ILE A 93 -1.28 -4.47 -17.66
CA ILE A 93 0.11 -4.15 -18.04
C ILE A 93 0.96 -5.37 -18.34
N ALA A 94 0.42 -6.59 -18.21
CA ALA A 94 1.18 -7.82 -18.41
C ALA A 94 1.92 -7.87 -19.77
N HIS A 95 1.30 -7.32 -20.81
CA HIS A 95 1.88 -7.24 -22.16
C HIS A 95 2.91 -6.11 -22.35
N LEU A 96 3.05 -5.23 -21.36
CA LEU A 96 3.99 -4.11 -21.31
C LEU A 96 5.18 -4.38 -20.39
N LEU A 97 5.27 -5.57 -19.78
CA LEU A 97 6.40 -5.89 -18.94
C LEU A 97 7.70 -5.91 -19.75
N PRO A 98 8.78 -5.31 -19.25
CA PRO A 98 10.11 -5.48 -19.83
C PRO A 98 10.49 -6.97 -19.89
N GLU A 99 11.30 -7.33 -20.85
CA GLU A 99 11.76 -8.72 -21.00
C GLU A 99 12.54 -9.17 -19.76
N GLY A 100 12.10 -10.26 -19.16
CA GLY A 100 12.69 -10.83 -17.94
C GLY A 100 12.35 -10.12 -16.63
N ALA A 101 11.54 -9.04 -16.66
CA ALA A 101 11.12 -8.37 -15.46
C ALA A 101 10.07 -9.18 -14.68
N GLU A 102 10.22 -9.20 -13.36
CA GLU A 102 9.20 -9.74 -12.46
C GLU A 102 8.12 -8.70 -12.16
N MET A 103 6.98 -9.15 -11.65
CA MET A 103 5.93 -8.28 -11.14
C MET A 103 5.79 -8.47 -9.62
N ALA A 104 5.70 -7.37 -8.90
CA ALA A 104 5.33 -7.30 -7.50
C ALA A 104 4.15 -6.35 -7.31
N ASN A 105 3.42 -6.49 -6.23
CA ASN A 105 2.30 -5.62 -5.93
C ASN A 105 2.09 -5.47 -4.42
N LEU A 106 1.23 -4.51 -4.02
CA LEU A 106 0.98 -4.24 -2.61
C LEU A 106 0.07 -5.29 -1.94
N ASP A 107 -0.57 -6.18 -2.69
CA ASP A 107 -1.35 -7.27 -2.09
C ASP A 107 -0.46 -8.24 -1.31
N GLU A 108 0.83 -8.27 -1.60
CA GLU A 108 1.80 -9.08 -0.85
C GLU A 108 1.91 -8.67 0.62
N ILE A 109 1.56 -7.42 0.94
CA ILE A 109 1.58 -6.87 2.30
C ILE A 109 0.19 -6.60 2.88
N ARG A 110 -0.87 -7.00 2.16
CA ARG A 110 -2.25 -6.82 2.66
C ARG A 110 -2.54 -7.72 3.86
N LEU A 111 -3.54 -7.34 4.64
CA LEU A 111 -4.07 -8.20 5.69
C LEU A 111 -4.70 -9.45 5.10
N PRO A 112 -4.67 -10.58 5.83
CA PRO A 112 -5.39 -11.78 5.43
C PRO A 112 -6.89 -11.54 5.27
N ASP A 113 -7.51 -12.24 4.35
CA ASP A 113 -8.92 -12.06 4.02
C ASP A 113 -9.86 -12.32 5.20
N GLU A 114 -9.49 -13.21 6.12
CA GLU A 114 -10.24 -13.48 7.34
C GLU A 114 -10.29 -12.28 8.30
N MET A 115 -9.42 -11.31 8.12
CA MET A 115 -9.39 -10.07 8.92
C MET A 115 -10.14 -8.91 8.25
N LEU A 116 -10.69 -9.12 7.06
CA LEU A 116 -11.37 -8.09 6.30
C LEU A 116 -12.89 -8.27 6.36
N THR A 117 -13.61 -7.20 6.61
CA THR A 117 -15.07 -7.16 6.51
C THR A 117 -15.50 -7.19 5.05
N ASN A 118 -14.90 -6.36 4.21
CA ASN A 118 -15.07 -6.38 2.76
C ASN A 118 -13.83 -6.96 2.09
N ARG A 119 -13.86 -8.26 1.78
CA ARG A 119 -12.74 -8.99 1.14
C ARG A 119 -12.53 -8.61 -0.32
N ARG A 120 -13.56 -8.06 -0.97
CA ARG A 120 -13.51 -7.71 -2.40
C ARG A 120 -12.85 -6.37 -2.67
N ARG A 121 -12.74 -5.53 -1.62
CA ARG A 121 -12.18 -4.20 -1.72
C ARG A 121 -11.33 -3.92 -0.50
N TYR A 122 -10.03 -4.10 -0.64
CA TYR A 122 -9.10 -3.99 0.48
C TYR A 122 -9.16 -2.63 1.18
N LEU A 123 -9.12 -1.54 0.40
CA LEU A 123 -9.18 -0.18 0.93
C LEU A 123 -10.60 0.32 1.23
N ASP A 124 -11.57 -0.58 1.36
CA ASP A 124 -12.89 -0.18 1.83
C ASP A 124 -12.77 0.35 3.27
N PRO A 125 -13.31 1.56 3.56
CA PRO A 125 -13.25 2.13 4.90
C PRO A 125 -13.76 1.22 6.02
N ILE A 126 -14.68 0.30 5.72
CA ILE A 126 -15.20 -0.67 6.70
C ILE A 126 -14.12 -1.66 7.19
N ASN A 127 -13.06 -1.86 6.41
CA ASN A 127 -11.92 -2.71 6.80
C ASN A 127 -10.99 -2.01 7.79
N PHE A 128 -11.00 -0.68 7.83
CA PHE A 128 -10.04 0.14 8.57
C PHE A 128 -10.73 1.21 9.40
N ALA A 129 -11.87 0.87 9.99
CA ALA A 129 -12.55 1.78 10.89
C ALA A 129 -11.65 2.06 12.11
N THR A 130 -10.89 3.13 12.04
CA THR A 130 -10.02 3.60 13.13
C THR A 130 -10.59 4.87 13.71
N ASN A 131 -10.72 4.88 15.04
CA ASN A 131 -11.03 6.09 15.78
C ASN A 131 -9.74 6.63 16.39
N PHE A 132 -9.42 7.88 16.09
CA PHE A 132 -8.35 8.59 16.75
C PHE A 132 -8.91 9.30 17.98
N ALA A 133 -8.27 9.10 19.12
CA ALA A 133 -8.60 9.79 20.35
C ALA A 133 -7.32 10.35 20.97
N PHE A 134 -7.42 11.58 21.50
CA PHE A 134 -6.37 12.11 22.35
C PHE A 134 -6.54 11.61 23.76
N PHE A 135 -5.49 11.02 24.30
CA PHE A 135 -5.48 10.54 25.66
C PHE A 135 -4.76 11.55 26.56
N ARG A 136 -5.38 11.89 27.66
CA ARG A 136 -4.75 12.68 28.70
C ARG A 136 -4.89 11.91 30.03
N ASP A 137 -3.78 11.72 30.70
CA ASP A 137 -3.72 11.16 32.04
C ASP A 137 -2.75 12.01 32.87
N ALA A 138 -3.19 13.22 33.20
CA ALA A 138 -2.44 14.18 34.00
C ALA A 138 -3.39 15.19 34.64
N ASP A 139 -2.97 15.82 35.72
CA ASP A 139 -3.69 16.92 36.39
C ASP A 139 -5.13 16.56 36.81
N GLY A 140 -5.35 15.29 37.19
CA GLY A 140 -6.70 14.79 37.58
C GLY A 140 -7.64 14.54 36.40
N HIS A 141 -7.15 14.63 35.15
CA HIS A 141 -7.90 14.28 33.94
C HIS A 141 -7.52 12.89 33.47
N HIS A 142 -8.53 12.05 33.27
CA HIS A 142 -8.34 10.66 32.77
C HIS A 142 -9.20 10.43 31.55
N THR A 143 -8.64 9.79 30.54
CA THR A 143 -9.38 9.40 29.34
C THR A 143 -9.85 7.96 29.46
N ARG A 144 -11.16 7.74 29.34
CA ARG A 144 -11.75 6.42 29.22
C ARG A 144 -12.21 6.19 27.79
N LEU A 145 -11.66 5.16 27.15
CA LEU A 145 -12.15 4.71 25.87
C LEU A 145 -13.30 3.74 26.06
N VAL A 146 -14.46 4.08 25.49
CA VAL A 146 -15.63 3.20 25.46
C VAL A 146 -15.96 2.95 24.00
N THR A 147 -16.00 1.69 23.62
CA THR A 147 -16.34 1.30 22.24
C THR A 147 -17.25 0.07 22.26
N ALA A 148 -18.01 -0.11 21.19
CA ALA A 148 -18.83 -1.28 20.98
C ALA A 148 -18.32 -2.08 19.79
N ASN A 149 -18.48 -3.39 19.82
CA ASN A 149 -18.16 -4.26 18.70
C ASN A 149 -19.28 -4.20 17.64
N TYR A 150 -19.25 -3.17 16.79
CA TYR A 150 -20.23 -3.01 15.69
C TYR A 150 -20.08 -4.10 14.63
N TRP A 151 -18.91 -4.65 14.49
CA TRP A 151 -18.58 -5.62 13.43
C TRP A 151 -19.26 -6.97 13.67
N ALA A 152 -19.56 -7.31 14.94
CA ALA A 152 -20.33 -8.52 15.24
C ALA A 152 -21.72 -8.51 14.58
N GLY A 153 -22.33 -7.33 14.44
CA GLY A 153 -23.60 -7.15 13.70
C GLY A 153 -23.52 -7.42 12.20
N TYR A 154 -22.31 -7.42 11.66
CA TYR A 154 -22.01 -7.73 10.24
C TYR A 154 -21.37 -9.11 10.07
N GLY A 155 -21.46 -9.97 11.08
CA GLY A 155 -20.95 -11.34 11.01
C GLY A 155 -19.45 -11.48 11.19
N ALA A 156 -18.76 -10.47 11.68
CA ALA A 156 -17.34 -10.57 12.00
C ALA A 156 -17.13 -11.33 13.31
N GLU A 157 -16.35 -12.41 13.26
CA GLU A 157 -15.95 -13.20 14.41
C GLU A 157 -14.51 -12.85 14.84
N GLY A 158 -14.20 -13.00 16.13
CA GLY A 158 -12.83 -12.82 16.62
C GLY A 158 -12.30 -11.39 16.57
N VAL A 159 -13.16 -10.38 16.61
CA VAL A 159 -12.78 -8.97 16.55
C VAL A 159 -11.90 -8.61 17.75
N ALA A 160 -10.69 -8.11 17.49
CA ALA A 160 -9.77 -7.60 18.48
C ALA A 160 -9.57 -6.09 18.32
N LEU A 161 -9.50 -5.39 19.44
CA LEU A 161 -9.16 -3.98 19.50
C LEU A 161 -7.68 -3.83 19.85
N TRP A 162 -6.97 -3.05 19.04
CA TRP A 162 -5.57 -2.71 19.28
C TRP A 162 -5.48 -1.26 19.70
N CYS A 163 -4.85 -1.00 20.83
CA CYS A 163 -4.50 0.34 21.28
C CYS A 163 -2.99 0.54 21.13
N ARG A 164 -2.58 1.48 20.32
CA ARG A 164 -1.18 1.88 20.20
C ARG A 164 -1.04 3.28 20.82
N LEU A 165 -0.21 3.39 21.84
CA LEU A 165 0.13 4.66 22.48
C LEU A 165 1.40 5.21 21.84
N PHE A 166 1.38 6.49 21.50
CA PHE A 166 2.53 7.26 21.06
C PHE A 166 2.81 8.31 22.11
N GLY A 167 4.04 8.38 22.60
CA GLY A 167 4.54 9.39 23.54
C GLY A 167 5.25 10.52 22.82
#